data_bdc9b235aab132928d8d2dec6c21f130
#
_entry.id   bdc9b235aab132928d8d2dec6c21f130
#
_cell.length_a   1.000
_cell.length_b   1.000
_cell.length_c   1.000
_cell.angle_alpha   90.00
_cell.angle_beta   90.00
_cell.angle_gamma   90.00
#
_symmetry.space_group_name_H-M   'P 1'
#
loop_
_entity.id
_entity.type
_entity.pdbx_description
1 polymer ?
#
loop_
_entity_poly.entity_id
_entity_poly.type
_entity_poly.pdbx_seq_one_letter_code
_entity_poly.pdbx_strand_id
1 'polypeptide(L)'
;MKNDQQGDHSHTEKLPHNGGAIMIDTQLMKGILEGCVLSVIAEHETYGYEILQRLTESGFTELGEGTMYPVLTRLEKNGYIKCRKEKSPLGPIRKYYSVTDAGAKHLKEFCESYKSITESAKKILKMEE
;
A
#
# COMPACT_ATOMS: atom_id res chain seq x y z
N MET A 1 -2.16 -3.41 28.88
CA MET A 1 -2.32 -3.92 28.87
C MET A 1 -2.26 -4.46 28.73
N LYS A 2 -1.87 -4.26 28.49
CA LYS A 2 -1.73 -4.89 28.34
C LYS A 2 -1.86 -5.48 27.94
N ASN A 3 -1.39 -5.41 27.82
CA ASN A 3 -1.42 -6.12 27.55
C ASN A 3 -1.28 -6.46 27.19
N ASP A 4 -0.94 -6.36 27.28
CA ASP A 4 -0.69 -6.84 27.02
C ASP A 4 -0.42 -6.99 26.63
N GLN A 5 -0.15 -6.84 26.68
CA GLN A 5 0.16 -7.11 26.41
C GLN A 5 0.41 -7.38 25.95
N GLN A 6 0.66 -7.17 26.10
CA GLN A 6 1.01 -7.47 25.68
C GLN A 6 1.25 -7.65 24.91
N GLY A 7 1.40 -7.42 25.07
CA GLY A 7 1.70 -7.74 24.46
C GLY A 7 1.97 -7.60 23.67
N ASP A 8 2.39 -7.24 23.72
CA ASP A 8 2.83 -7.13 23.19
C ASP A 8 3.17 -7.04 22.63
N HIS A 9 3.39 -6.83 22.63
CA HIS A 9 3.80 -6.64 22.13
C HIS A 9 4.24 -6.45 21.55
N SER A 10 4.37 -6.45 21.70
CA SER A 10 4.96 -6.05 21.22
C SER A 10 5.26 -5.49 20.87
N HIS A 11 5.52 -5.07 20.94
CA HIS A 11 5.97 -4.31 20.70
C HIS A 11 6.26 -3.47 20.46
N THR A 12 6.13 -3.26 20.56
CA THR A 12 6.55 -2.33 20.54
C THR A 12 6.97 -1.68 20.51
N GLU A 13 7.26 -1.16 20.53
CA GLU A 13 7.82 -0.42 20.53
C GLU A 13 8.41 0.59 20.43
N LYS A 14 8.95 0.64 19.93
CA LYS A 14 9.74 1.73 20.23
C LYS A 14 10.31 2.38 19.01
N LEU A 15 10.46 3.67 19.03
CA LEU A 15 10.83 4.41 17.83
C LEU A 15 12.33 4.32 17.57
N PRO A 16 12.72 4.20 16.31
CA PRO A 16 14.13 4.31 15.98
C PRO A 16 14.65 5.71 16.23
N HIS A 17 15.94 5.83 16.27
CA HIS A 17 16.53 7.11 16.61
C HIS A 17 17.46 7.62 15.54
N ASN A 18 17.47 7.00 14.41
CA ASN A 18 18.38 7.36 13.34
C ASN A 18 17.70 8.30 12.37
N GLY A 19 17.82 9.60 12.64
CA GLY A 19 17.27 10.56 11.71
C GLY A 19 15.77 10.64 11.69
N GLY A 20 15.12 10.17 12.74
CA GLY A 20 13.68 10.28 12.84
C GLY A 20 12.89 9.27 12.04
N ALA A 21 13.55 8.20 11.59
CA ALA A 21 12.83 7.15 10.89
C ALA A 21 11.80 6.53 11.82
N ILE A 22 10.63 6.22 11.30
CA ILE A 22 9.54 5.65 12.04
C ILE A 22 9.28 4.24 11.53
N MET A 23 9.17 3.30 12.46
CA MET A 23 8.80 1.95 12.10
C MET A 23 7.35 1.90 11.70
N ILE A 24 7.09 1.37 10.52
CA ILE A 24 5.74 1.27 10.01
C ILE A 24 5.11 -0.01 10.52
N ASP A 25 3.93 0.12 11.13
CA ASP A 25 3.16 -1.04 11.55
C ASP A 25 2.73 -1.80 10.30
N THR A 26 3.24 -3.01 10.16
CA THR A 26 2.99 -3.82 8.97
C THR A 26 1.52 -4.10 8.75
N GLN A 27 0.81 -4.37 9.82
CA GLN A 27 -0.61 -4.71 9.71
C GLN A 27 -1.42 -3.49 9.27
N LEU A 28 -1.11 -2.34 9.84
CA LEU A 28 -1.78 -1.10 9.45
C LEU A 28 -1.45 -0.77 7.99
N MET A 29 -0.19 -0.92 7.61
CA MET A 29 0.23 -0.66 6.24
C MET A 29 -0.50 -1.56 5.25
N LYS A 30 -0.67 -2.85 5.58
CA LYS A 30 -1.36 -3.78 4.68
C LYS A 30 -2.79 -3.36 4.42
N GLY A 31 -3.44 -2.77 5.42
CA GLY A 31 -4.81 -2.31 5.25
C GLY A 31 -4.94 -1.12 4.31
N ILE A 32 -3.86 -0.37 4.13
CA ILE A 32 -3.88 0.83 3.30
C ILE A 32 -3.25 0.58 1.94
N LEU A 33 -2.31 -0.35 1.88
CA LEU A 33 -1.44 -0.50 0.72
C LEU A 33 -2.18 -0.81 -0.57
N GLU A 34 -3.23 -1.62 -0.49
CA GLU A 34 -3.98 -2.00 -1.68
C GLU A 34 -4.52 -0.76 -2.41
N GLY A 35 -5.11 0.17 -1.65
CA GLY A 35 -5.63 1.39 -2.25
C GLY A 35 -4.53 2.27 -2.82
N CYS A 36 -3.40 2.34 -2.13
CA CYS A 36 -2.29 3.15 -2.61
C CYS A 36 -1.69 2.60 -3.90
N VAL A 37 -1.50 1.28 -3.97
CA VAL A 37 -1.01 0.65 -5.19
C VAL A 37 -1.99 0.88 -6.33
N LEU A 38 -3.28 0.68 -6.06
CA LEU A 38 -4.30 0.87 -7.08
C LEU A 38 -4.32 2.31 -7.58
N SER A 39 -4.11 3.27 -6.68
CA SER A 39 -4.09 4.68 -7.05
C SER A 39 -2.94 5.00 -8.00
N VAL A 40 -1.76 4.43 -7.74
CA VAL A 40 -0.62 4.63 -8.64
C VAL A 40 -0.92 4.06 -10.02
N ILE A 41 -1.51 2.87 -10.06
CA ILE A 41 -1.84 2.22 -11.33
C ILE A 41 -2.91 3.02 -12.08
N ALA A 42 -3.82 3.65 -11.35
CA ALA A 42 -4.90 4.41 -11.97
C ALA A 42 -4.40 5.69 -12.68
N GLU A 43 -3.20 6.16 -12.34
CA GLU A 43 -2.66 7.35 -12.98
C GLU A 43 -2.29 7.10 -14.43
N HIS A 44 -1.68 5.96 -14.72
CA HIS A 44 -1.35 5.54 -16.07
C HIS A 44 -0.79 4.13 -16.00
N GLU A 45 -0.70 3.48 -17.15
CA GLU A 45 -0.11 2.15 -17.21
C GLU A 45 1.30 2.18 -16.65
N THR A 46 1.63 1.19 -15.83
CA THR A 46 2.90 1.20 -15.10
C THR A 46 3.36 -0.24 -14.85
N TYR A 47 4.51 -0.40 -14.25
CA TYR A 47 5.08 -1.71 -13.94
C TYR A 47 5.62 -1.72 -12.52
N GLY A 48 5.94 -2.93 -12.03
CA GLY A 48 6.22 -3.12 -10.61
C GLY A 48 7.28 -2.19 -10.02
N TYR A 49 8.41 -2.06 -10.73
CA TYR A 49 9.49 -1.22 -10.22
C TYR A 49 9.04 0.24 -10.09
N GLU A 50 8.32 0.74 -11.07
CA GLU A 50 7.85 2.11 -11.04
C GLU A 50 6.84 2.33 -9.92
N ILE A 51 5.96 1.35 -9.71
CA ILE A 51 5.01 1.42 -8.61
C ILE A 51 5.74 1.52 -7.29
N LEU A 52 6.71 0.63 -7.08
CA LEU A 52 7.47 0.59 -5.85
C LEU A 52 8.22 1.90 -5.62
N GLN A 53 8.79 2.45 -6.68
CA GLN A 53 9.52 3.70 -6.59
C GLN A 53 8.59 4.86 -6.19
N ARG A 54 7.40 4.92 -6.80
CA ARG A 54 6.43 5.95 -6.45
C ARG A 54 6.01 5.87 -4.99
N LEU A 55 5.78 4.66 -4.51
CA LEU A 55 5.38 4.48 -3.12
C LEU A 55 6.50 4.86 -2.17
N THR A 56 7.73 4.49 -2.50
CA THR A 56 8.88 4.81 -1.68
C THR A 56 9.08 6.32 -1.60
N GLU A 57 8.96 7.00 -2.74
CA GLU A 57 9.11 8.45 -2.77
C GLU A 57 8.03 9.17 -1.98
N SER A 58 6.87 8.53 -1.85
CA SER A 58 5.76 9.12 -1.11
C SER A 58 5.80 8.82 0.38
N GLY A 59 6.78 8.02 0.84
CA GLY A 59 6.94 7.78 2.26
C GLY A 59 6.91 6.33 2.69
N PHE A 60 6.58 5.40 1.80
CA PHE A 60 6.55 3.97 2.15
C PHE A 60 7.95 3.38 2.00
N THR A 61 8.86 3.81 2.86
CA THR A 61 10.28 3.48 2.71
C THR A 61 10.62 2.07 3.13
N GLU A 62 9.75 1.41 3.90
CA GLU A 62 10.00 0.04 4.34
C GLU A 62 9.38 -1.00 3.41
N LEU A 63 8.81 -0.56 2.30
CA LEU A 63 8.08 -1.44 1.42
C LEU A 63 9.03 -2.15 0.45
N GLY A 64 8.92 -3.47 0.40
CA GLY A 64 9.71 -4.26 -0.53
C GLY A 64 8.82 -4.99 -1.52
N GLU A 65 9.49 -5.66 -2.46
CA GLU A 65 8.78 -6.43 -3.48
C GLU A 65 7.95 -7.55 -2.87
N GLY A 66 8.47 -8.16 -1.81
CA GLY A 66 7.76 -9.26 -1.16
C GLY A 66 6.43 -8.86 -0.56
N THR A 67 6.25 -7.58 -0.26
CA THR A 67 4.99 -7.07 0.24
C THR A 67 4.10 -6.57 -0.88
N MET A 68 4.70 -5.93 -1.89
CA MET A 68 3.93 -5.31 -2.96
C MET A 68 3.35 -6.31 -3.95
N TYR A 69 4.13 -7.32 -4.35
CA TYR A 69 3.66 -8.22 -5.40
C TYR A 69 2.43 -9.04 -5.02
N PRO A 70 2.28 -9.50 -3.76
CA PRO A 70 1.01 -10.14 -3.39
C PRO A 70 -0.18 -9.22 -3.52
N VAL A 71 0.01 -7.91 -3.32
CA VAL A 71 -1.08 -6.95 -3.52
C VAL A 71 -1.46 -6.88 -4.99
N LEU A 72 -0.48 -6.83 -5.88
CA LEU A 72 -0.74 -6.83 -7.32
C LEU A 72 -1.48 -8.08 -7.75
N THR A 73 -1.05 -9.23 -7.25
CA THR A 73 -1.71 -10.49 -7.57
C THR A 73 -3.17 -10.48 -7.14
N ARG A 74 -3.44 -9.97 -5.96
CA ARG A 74 -4.80 -9.92 -5.44
C ARG A 74 -5.66 -8.94 -6.23
N LEU A 75 -5.10 -7.78 -6.57
CA LEU A 75 -5.84 -6.80 -7.36
C LEU A 75 -6.21 -7.36 -8.73
N GLU A 76 -5.28 -8.08 -9.35
CA GLU A 76 -5.53 -8.67 -10.65
C GLU A 76 -6.58 -9.77 -10.55
N LYS A 77 -6.46 -10.60 -9.53
CA LYS A 77 -7.41 -11.69 -9.32
C LYS A 77 -8.83 -11.17 -9.13
N ASN A 78 -8.95 -10.03 -8.47
CA ASN A 78 -10.27 -9.44 -8.22
C ASN A 78 -10.78 -8.60 -9.37
N GLY A 79 -10.02 -8.50 -10.45
CA GLY A 79 -10.46 -7.78 -11.63
C GLY A 79 -10.33 -6.28 -11.56
N TYR A 80 -9.58 -5.77 -10.59
CA TYR A 80 -9.39 -4.33 -10.44
C TYR A 80 -8.27 -3.78 -11.31
N ILE A 81 -7.33 -4.63 -11.69
CA ILE A 81 -6.28 -4.27 -12.63
C ILE A 81 -6.14 -5.40 -13.64
N LYS A 82 -5.56 -5.07 -14.79
CA LYS A 82 -5.22 -6.06 -15.79
C LYS A 82 -3.75 -5.93 -16.11
N CYS A 83 -3.17 -7.04 -16.55
CA CYS A 83 -1.75 -7.13 -16.80
C CYS A 83 -1.52 -7.47 -18.25
N ARG A 84 -0.58 -6.79 -18.89
CA ARG A 84 -0.08 -7.22 -20.19
C ARG A 84 1.40 -7.44 -20.07
N LYS A 85 1.90 -8.40 -20.83
CA LYS A 85 3.33 -8.72 -20.82
C LYS A 85 3.96 -8.17 -22.06
N GLU A 86 5.16 -7.64 -21.91
CA GLU A 86 5.91 -7.13 -23.05
C GLU A 86 7.31 -7.69 -23.00
N LYS A 87 7.73 -8.27 -24.12
CA LYS A 87 9.02 -8.89 -24.20
C LYS A 87 10.06 -7.84 -24.59
N SER A 88 11.11 -7.76 -23.79
CA SER A 88 12.22 -6.89 -24.09
C SER A 88 13.18 -7.61 -25.03
N PRO A 89 13.75 -6.92 -26.05
CA PRO A 89 14.70 -7.56 -26.95
C PRO A 89 15.92 -8.13 -26.22
N LEU A 90 16.36 -7.51 -25.14
CA LEU A 90 17.59 -7.90 -24.46
C LEU A 90 17.36 -8.24 -23.01
N GLY A 91 16.13 -8.38 -22.57
CA GLY A 91 15.87 -8.59 -21.17
C GLY A 91 14.68 -9.49 -20.91
N PRO A 92 14.32 -9.62 -19.65
CA PRO A 92 13.19 -10.46 -19.27
C PRO A 92 11.87 -9.85 -19.70
N ILE A 93 10.84 -10.68 -19.62
CA ILE A 93 9.47 -10.21 -19.87
C ILE A 93 9.10 -9.22 -18.77
N ARG A 94 8.52 -8.09 -19.18
CA ARG A 94 8.06 -7.07 -18.24
C ARG A 94 6.54 -7.06 -18.21
N LYS A 95 5.99 -6.96 -17.02
CA LYS A 95 4.55 -6.91 -16.83
C LYS A 95 4.10 -5.48 -16.62
N TYR A 96 3.11 -5.06 -17.39
CA TYR A 96 2.52 -3.73 -17.27
C TYR A 96 1.10 -3.85 -16.75
N TYR A 97 0.73 -2.98 -15.85
CA TYR A 97 -0.57 -3.01 -15.16
C TYR A 97 -1.37 -1.77 -15.50
N SER A 98 -2.66 -1.94 -15.71
CA SER A 98 -3.59 -0.85 -15.93
C SER A 98 -4.84 -1.06 -15.09
N VAL A 99 -5.49 0.02 -14.72
CA VAL A 99 -6.71 -0.05 -13.93
C VAL A 99 -7.88 -0.41 -14.84
N THR A 100 -8.81 -1.21 -14.31
CA THR A 100 -10.06 -1.51 -15.00
C THR A 100 -11.16 -0.57 -14.50
N ASP A 101 -12.31 -0.59 -15.17
CA ASP A 101 -13.46 0.19 -14.69
C ASP A 101 -13.85 -0.24 -13.27
N ALA A 102 -13.83 -1.55 -13.01
CA ALA A 102 -14.11 -2.05 -11.67
C ALA A 102 -13.09 -1.55 -10.67
N GLY A 103 -11.81 -1.47 -11.09
CA GLY A 103 -10.76 -0.96 -10.24
C GLY A 103 -10.92 0.51 -9.93
N ALA A 104 -11.32 1.31 -10.91
CA ALA A 104 -11.56 2.73 -10.69
C ALA A 104 -12.66 2.96 -9.67
N LYS A 105 -13.72 2.16 -9.78
CA LYS A 105 -14.81 2.23 -8.83
C LYS A 105 -14.38 1.81 -7.44
N HIS A 106 -13.62 0.73 -7.37
CA HIS A 106 -13.10 0.23 -6.09
C HIS A 106 -12.20 1.26 -5.42
N LEU A 107 -11.38 1.95 -6.21
CA LEU A 107 -10.50 2.97 -5.68
C LEU A 107 -11.29 4.12 -5.06
N LYS A 108 -12.36 4.53 -5.74
CA LYS A 108 -13.21 5.60 -5.20
C LYS A 108 -13.82 5.18 -3.87
N GLU A 109 -14.31 3.96 -3.78
CA GLU A 109 -14.89 3.44 -2.55
C GLU A 109 -13.85 3.34 -1.45
N PHE A 110 -12.64 2.93 -1.82
CA PHE A 110 -11.54 2.87 -0.86
C PHE A 110 -11.25 4.26 -0.28
N CYS A 111 -11.17 5.27 -1.13
CA CYS A 111 -10.87 6.62 -0.66
C CYS A 111 -11.94 7.13 0.29
N GLU A 112 -13.20 6.83 0.01
CA GLU A 112 -14.29 7.23 0.89
C GLU A 112 -14.21 6.52 2.23
N SER A 113 -13.91 5.23 2.20
CA SER A 113 -13.73 4.46 3.43
C SER A 113 -12.54 4.95 4.23
N TYR A 114 -11.44 5.21 3.55
CA TYR A 114 -10.23 5.69 4.20
C TYR A 114 -10.50 7.00 4.93
N LYS A 115 -11.17 7.94 4.25
CA LYS A 115 -11.48 9.23 4.85
C LYS A 115 -12.36 9.05 6.08
N SER A 116 -13.39 8.24 5.97
CA SER A 116 -14.33 8.03 7.06
C SER A 116 -13.63 7.38 8.27
N ILE A 117 -12.87 6.34 8.01
CA ILE A 117 -12.20 5.60 9.08
C ILE A 117 -11.16 6.46 9.78
N THR A 118 -10.37 7.21 9.00
CA THR A 118 -9.32 8.02 9.61
C THR A 118 -9.89 9.20 10.39
N GLU A 119 -10.99 9.78 9.93
CA GLU A 119 -11.63 10.84 10.69
C GLU A 119 -12.14 10.33 12.03
N SER A 120 -12.75 9.14 12.03
CA SER A 120 -13.23 8.56 13.28
C SER A 120 -12.07 8.18 14.20
N ALA A 121 -11.04 7.58 13.63
CA ALA A 121 -9.88 7.16 14.40
C ALA A 121 -9.18 8.34 15.06
N LYS A 122 -9.06 9.44 14.33
CA LYS A 122 -8.41 10.64 14.88
C LYS A 122 -9.14 11.14 16.12
N LYS A 123 -10.47 11.08 16.11
CA LYS A 123 -11.24 11.52 17.28
C LYS A 123 -10.94 10.67 18.49
N ILE A 124 -10.94 9.35 18.31
CA ILE A 124 -10.70 8.42 19.41
C ILE A 124 -9.26 8.54 19.91
N LEU A 125 -8.31 8.68 18.97
CA LEU A 125 -6.90 8.75 19.29
C LEU A 125 -6.45 10.15 19.70
N LYS A 126 -7.37 11.13 19.63
CA LYS A 126 -7.12 12.51 20.02
C LYS A 126 -5.99 13.14 19.21
N MET A 127 -6.03 12.92 17.91
CA MET A 127 -5.04 13.42 16.97
C MET A 127 -5.64 14.43 15.99
N GLU A 128 -6.70 15.09 16.39
CA GLU A 128 -7.31 16.10 15.52
C GLU A 128 -6.49 17.36 15.53
N GLU A 129 -6.47 18.04 14.40
CA GLU A 129 -5.73 19.29 14.26
C GLU A 129 -6.65 20.49 14.39
#